data_4ce487343d74c785072eb51dac62798d
#
_entry.id   4ce487343d74c785072eb51dac62798d
#
_cell.length_a   1.000
_cell.length_b   1.000
_cell.length_c   1.000
_cell.angle_alpha   90.00
_cell.angle_beta   90.00
_cell.angle_gamma   90.00
#
_symmetry.space_group_name_H-M   'P 1'
#
loop_
_entity.id
_entity.type
_entity.pdbx_description
1 polymer ?
#
loop_
_entity_poly.entity_id
_entity_poly.type
_entity_poly.pdbx_seq_one_letter_code
_entity_poly.pdbx_strand_id
1 'polypeptide(L)'
;RSLEIMKDSRLGSYGVMALVMALLTKVVLLATVLDKMTPYWGPVPAVILAVAMHVLSRFAPLVLMHNLAHVGLAASSKTLNVAGQQLGWRGLITGAIWTLPMVALLWWFGSGWLILKIAIACSVTTWLLQRWLRKRLGGMTGDCLGACQQLNELAVLLAVAVHVLRPVL
;
A
#
# COMPACT_ATOMS: atom_id res chain seq x y z
N ARG A 1 -13.76 -3.77 22.66
CA ARG A 1 -12.93 -5.00 22.67
C ARG A 1 -11.86 -5.02 21.57
N SER A 2 -12.18 -4.82 20.28
CA SER A 2 -11.13 -4.80 19.20
C SER A 2 -10.11 -3.69 19.39
N LEU A 3 -10.53 -2.48 19.74
CA LEU A 3 -9.64 -1.34 19.98
C LEU A 3 -8.77 -1.50 21.24
N GLU A 4 -9.25 -2.23 22.24
CA GLU A 4 -8.49 -2.56 23.46
C GLU A 4 -7.38 -3.58 23.15
N ILE A 5 -7.68 -4.59 22.30
CA ILE A 5 -6.69 -5.57 21.85
C ILE A 5 -5.60 -4.90 21.00
N MET A 6 -5.94 -3.92 20.17
CA MET A 6 -4.97 -3.16 19.38
C MET A 6 -4.04 -2.26 20.21
N LYS A 7 -4.39 -1.97 21.47
CA LYS A 7 -3.51 -1.26 22.41
C LYS A 7 -2.49 -2.16 23.09
N ASP A 8 -2.72 -3.46 23.11
CA ASP A 8 -1.74 -4.41 23.63
C ASP A 8 -0.57 -4.50 22.65
N SER A 9 0.60 -4.07 23.07
CA SER A 9 1.82 -4.10 22.28
C SER A 9 2.36 -5.51 22.03
N ARG A 10 1.75 -6.53 22.66
CA ARG A 10 2.15 -7.93 22.48
C ARG A 10 1.60 -8.46 21.16
N LEU A 11 2.51 -8.94 20.33
CA LEU A 11 2.15 -9.62 19.09
C LEU A 11 1.70 -11.05 19.41
N GLY A 12 0.45 -11.37 19.12
CA GLY A 12 -0.02 -12.74 19.15
C GLY A 12 0.62 -13.60 18.04
N SER A 13 0.61 -14.93 18.20
CA SER A 13 1.22 -15.88 17.24
C SER A 13 0.75 -15.67 15.81
N TYR A 14 -0.54 -15.42 15.59
CA TYR A 14 -1.09 -15.11 14.26
C TYR A 14 -0.55 -13.79 13.70
N GLY A 15 -0.31 -12.77 14.52
CA GLY A 15 0.28 -11.51 14.11
C GLY A 15 1.73 -11.68 13.65
N VAL A 16 2.51 -12.47 14.39
CA VAL A 16 3.89 -12.82 14.02
C VAL A 16 3.92 -13.60 12.70
N MET A 17 3.07 -14.62 12.55
CA MET A 17 2.99 -15.39 11.30
C MET A 17 2.61 -14.50 10.11
N ALA A 18 1.62 -13.62 10.27
CA ALA A 18 1.21 -12.69 9.20
C ALA A 18 2.36 -11.75 8.82
N LEU A 19 3.11 -11.22 9.79
CA LEU A 19 4.26 -10.36 9.55
C LEU A 19 5.36 -11.09 8.78
N VAL A 20 5.73 -12.29 9.22
CA VAL A 20 6.77 -13.10 8.57
C VAL A 20 6.35 -13.45 7.13
N MET A 21 5.12 -13.88 6.93
CA MET A 21 4.60 -14.20 5.59
C MET A 21 4.58 -12.98 4.67
N ALA A 22 4.18 -11.80 5.19
CA ALA A 22 4.19 -10.56 4.41
C ALA A 22 5.61 -10.16 3.98
N LEU A 23 6.59 -10.26 4.90
CA LEU A 23 7.99 -9.95 4.61
C LEU A 23 8.59 -10.96 3.60
N LEU A 24 8.38 -12.26 3.80
CA LEU A 24 8.84 -13.28 2.88
C LEU A 24 8.24 -13.09 1.49
N THR A 25 6.93 -12.86 1.41
CA THR A 25 6.24 -12.59 0.13
C THR A 25 6.84 -11.36 -0.56
N LYS A 26 7.11 -10.30 0.17
CA LYS A 26 7.72 -9.07 -0.35
C LYS A 26 9.12 -9.33 -0.91
N VAL A 27 9.96 -10.06 -0.18
CA VAL A 27 11.31 -10.41 -0.61
C VAL A 27 11.28 -11.29 -1.86
N VAL A 28 10.45 -12.34 -1.86
CA VAL A 28 10.33 -13.27 -3.01
C VAL A 28 9.82 -12.55 -4.26
N LEU A 29 8.77 -11.74 -4.12
CA LEU A 29 8.23 -10.97 -5.26
C LEU A 29 9.25 -9.97 -5.80
N LEU A 30 9.94 -9.25 -4.91
CA LEU A 30 10.97 -8.29 -5.32
C LEU A 30 12.12 -8.99 -6.02
N ALA A 31 12.64 -10.08 -5.45
CA ALA A 31 13.71 -10.88 -6.06
C ALA A 31 13.29 -11.41 -7.44
N THR A 32 12.07 -11.94 -7.57
CA THR A 32 11.53 -12.43 -8.85
C THR A 32 11.47 -11.32 -9.90
N VAL A 33 10.99 -10.15 -9.53
CA VAL A 33 10.88 -8.99 -10.42
C VAL A 33 12.27 -8.52 -10.86
N LEU A 34 13.22 -8.42 -9.92
CA LEU A 34 14.61 -8.04 -10.21
C LEU A 34 15.27 -9.03 -11.17
N ASP A 35 15.15 -10.34 -10.89
CA ASP A 35 15.71 -11.41 -11.73
C ASP A 35 15.20 -11.34 -13.17
N LYS A 36 13.90 -11.11 -13.35
CA LYS A 36 13.26 -11.06 -14.67
C LYS A 36 13.49 -9.76 -15.43
N MET A 37 13.62 -8.63 -14.75
CA MET A 37 13.78 -7.32 -15.41
C MET A 37 15.24 -6.99 -15.73
N THR A 38 16.17 -7.32 -14.85
CA THR A 38 17.58 -6.91 -14.97
C THR A 38 18.26 -7.37 -16.28
N PRO A 39 18.06 -8.60 -16.77
CA PRO A 39 18.71 -9.05 -18.02
C PRO A 39 18.29 -8.25 -19.25
N TYR A 40 17.08 -7.71 -19.28
CA TYR A 40 16.53 -7.02 -20.45
C TYR A 40 16.64 -5.49 -20.38
N TRP A 41 16.58 -4.94 -19.19
CA TRP A 41 16.42 -3.49 -18.98
C TRP A 41 17.55 -2.89 -18.12
N GLY A 42 18.46 -3.72 -17.62
CA GLY A 42 19.49 -3.31 -16.67
C GLY A 42 18.90 -3.02 -15.26
N PRO A 43 19.72 -2.50 -14.34
CA PRO A 43 19.30 -2.29 -12.94
C PRO A 43 18.38 -1.08 -12.74
N VAL A 44 18.40 -0.10 -13.62
CA VAL A 44 17.69 1.19 -13.42
C VAL A 44 16.18 1.03 -13.35
N PRO A 45 15.48 0.33 -14.25
CA PRO A 45 14.04 0.12 -14.13
C PRO A 45 13.63 -0.64 -12.87
N ALA A 46 14.46 -1.55 -12.38
CA ALA A 46 14.22 -2.29 -11.16
C ALA A 46 14.26 -1.37 -9.92
N VAL A 47 15.22 -0.44 -9.86
CA VAL A 47 15.29 0.58 -8.82
C VAL A 47 14.09 1.52 -8.89
N ILE A 48 13.73 1.98 -10.09
CA ILE A 48 12.53 2.81 -10.31
C ILE A 48 11.28 2.11 -9.78
N LEU A 49 11.13 0.81 -10.06
CA LEU A 49 10.00 0.03 -9.59
C LEU A 49 9.97 -0.09 -8.06
N ALA A 50 11.12 -0.35 -7.42
CA ALA A 50 11.21 -0.39 -5.97
C ALA A 50 10.78 0.94 -5.34
N VAL A 51 11.21 2.06 -5.91
CA VAL A 51 10.80 3.40 -5.48
C VAL A 51 9.30 3.63 -5.76
N ALA A 52 8.81 3.23 -6.94
CA ALA A 52 7.41 3.36 -7.32
C ALA A 52 6.48 2.61 -6.36
N MET A 53 6.85 1.40 -5.95
CA MET A 53 6.11 0.62 -4.96
C MET A 53 5.87 1.44 -3.68
N HIS A 54 6.91 2.08 -3.16
CA HIS A 54 6.80 2.88 -1.94
C HIS A 54 6.02 4.18 -2.14
N VAL A 55 6.16 4.84 -3.28
CA VAL A 55 5.45 6.09 -3.58
C VAL A 55 3.95 5.83 -3.79
N LEU A 56 3.61 4.85 -4.63
CA LEU A 56 2.22 4.57 -4.99
C LEU A 56 1.44 4.00 -3.81
N SER A 57 2.04 3.12 -3.01
CA SER A 57 1.38 2.53 -1.84
C SER A 57 1.01 3.57 -0.78
N ARG A 58 1.70 4.71 -0.70
CA ARG A 58 1.40 5.79 0.24
C ARG A 58 0.15 6.60 -0.11
N PHE A 59 -0.33 6.50 -1.34
CA PHE A 59 -1.59 7.15 -1.70
C PHE A 59 -2.80 6.46 -1.07
N ALA A 60 -2.76 5.13 -0.90
CA ALA A 60 -3.86 4.36 -0.34
C ALA A 60 -4.27 4.77 1.10
N PRO A 61 -3.35 5.00 2.05
CA PRO A 61 -3.67 5.58 3.36
C PRO A 61 -4.41 6.91 3.29
N LEU A 62 -4.10 7.80 2.32
CA LEU A 62 -4.80 9.07 2.16
C LEU A 62 -6.27 8.86 1.78
N VAL A 63 -6.56 7.85 0.95
CA VAL A 63 -7.93 7.45 0.60
C VAL A 63 -8.68 6.95 1.84
N LEU A 64 -8.02 6.16 2.71
CA LEU A 64 -8.64 5.74 3.98
C LEU A 64 -8.91 6.95 4.90
N MET A 65 -7.96 7.87 5.03
CA MET A 65 -8.12 9.09 5.86
C MET A 65 -9.23 10.01 5.35
N HIS A 66 -9.49 9.99 4.05
CA HIS A 66 -10.60 10.73 3.46
C HIS A 66 -11.95 10.07 3.75
N ASN A 67 -12.02 8.74 3.68
CA ASN A 67 -13.27 7.99 3.68
C ASN A 67 -13.71 7.48 5.07
N LEU A 68 -12.79 7.42 6.04
CA LEU A 68 -13.02 6.86 7.38
C LEU A 68 -12.69 7.88 8.45
N ALA A 69 -13.53 7.95 9.47
CA ALA A 69 -13.23 8.72 10.67
C ALA A 69 -12.18 8.01 11.54
N HIS A 70 -11.37 8.79 12.24
CA HIS A 70 -10.43 8.25 13.22
C HIS A 70 -11.17 7.77 14.47
N VAL A 71 -10.98 6.51 14.86
CA VAL A 71 -11.64 5.88 16.03
C VAL A 71 -10.68 5.54 17.16
N GLY A 72 -9.42 6.01 17.10
CA GLY A 72 -8.47 5.91 18.22
C GLY A 72 -8.95 6.72 19.43
N LEU A 73 -8.69 6.20 20.64
CA LEU A 73 -9.05 6.91 21.89
C LEU A 73 -8.26 8.22 21.96
N ALA A 74 -8.99 9.33 22.05
CA ALA A 74 -8.48 10.69 22.02
C ALA A 74 -7.35 10.99 23.02
N ALA A 75 -7.29 10.28 24.14
CA ALA A 75 -6.33 10.53 25.21
C ALA A 75 -4.90 10.00 25.00
N SER A 76 -4.65 9.16 23.99
CA SER A 76 -3.36 8.45 23.87
C SER A 76 -2.67 8.51 22.50
N SER A 77 -3.26 9.15 21.50
CA SER A 77 -2.65 9.12 20.16
C SER A 77 -1.93 10.43 19.83
N LYS A 78 -0.60 10.36 19.73
CA LYS A 78 0.24 11.43 19.17
C LYS A 78 -0.14 11.77 17.71
N THR A 79 -0.93 10.93 17.07
CA THR A 79 -1.44 11.08 15.70
C THR A 79 -2.73 11.87 15.60
N LEU A 80 -3.38 12.27 16.71
CA LEU A 80 -4.62 13.06 16.71
C LEU A 80 -4.50 14.38 15.94
N ASN A 81 -3.33 15.01 15.98
CA ASN A 81 -3.11 16.27 15.28
C ASN A 81 -3.06 16.14 13.75
N VAL A 82 -2.76 14.94 13.25
CA VAL A 82 -2.64 14.67 11.81
C VAL A 82 -3.76 13.76 11.30
N ALA A 83 -4.15 12.75 12.07
CA ALA A 83 -5.15 11.75 11.67
C ALA A 83 -6.53 11.97 12.31
N GLY A 84 -6.66 12.89 13.25
CA GLY A 84 -7.91 13.18 13.95
C GLY A 84 -8.95 13.92 13.11
N GLN A 85 -8.52 14.61 12.06
CA GLN A 85 -9.40 15.24 11.09
C GLN A 85 -9.47 14.38 9.82
N GLN A 86 -10.68 14.19 9.27
CA GLN A 86 -10.83 13.58 7.96
C GLN A 86 -10.06 14.40 6.92
N LEU A 87 -9.29 13.72 6.10
CA LEU A 87 -8.53 14.37 5.05
C LEU A 87 -9.49 14.98 4.02
N GLY A 88 -9.42 16.31 3.86
CA GLY A 88 -10.20 16.99 2.84
C GLY A 88 -9.72 16.66 1.42
N TRP A 89 -10.54 17.00 0.42
CA TRP A 89 -10.21 16.82 -1.02
C TRP A 89 -8.87 17.44 -1.42
N ARG A 90 -8.51 18.58 -0.79
CA ARG A 90 -7.21 19.22 -1.05
C ARG A 90 -6.04 18.29 -0.73
N GLY A 91 -6.12 17.55 0.39
CA GLY A 91 -5.08 16.61 0.76
C GLY A 91 -4.97 15.42 -0.21
N LEU A 92 -6.11 14.91 -0.71
CA LEU A 92 -6.10 13.87 -1.75
C LEU A 92 -5.49 14.38 -3.05
N ILE A 93 -5.86 15.57 -3.50
CA ILE A 93 -5.32 16.18 -4.72
C ILE A 93 -3.81 16.38 -4.58
N THR A 94 -3.35 16.93 -3.45
CA THR A 94 -1.91 17.09 -3.18
C THR A 94 -1.20 15.73 -3.24
N GLY A 95 -1.73 14.71 -2.56
CA GLY A 95 -1.18 13.36 -2.63
C GLY A 95 -1.14 12.79 -4.05
N ALA A 96 -2.21 12.99 -4.83
CA ALA A 96 -2.25 12.57 -6.23
C ALA A 96 -1.18 13.29 -7.07
N ILE A 97 -1.02 14.61 -6.92
CA ILE A 97 0.00 15.39 -7.62
C ILE A 97 1.41 14.84 -7.34
N TRP A 98 1.71 14.50 -6.09
CA TRP A 98 3.00 13.92 -5.71
C TRP A 98 3.24 12.49 -6.23
N THR A 99 2.17 11.75 -6.59
CA THR A 99 2.31 10.43 -7.21
C THR A 99 2.47 10.51 -8.74
N LEU A 100 2.03 11.58 -9.39
CA LEU A 100 2.08 11.74 -10.85
C LEU A 100 3.47 11.57 -11.47
N PRO A 101 4.56 12.15 -10.93
CA PRO A 101 5.89 11.96 -11.49
C PRO A 101 6.29 10.49 -11.56
N MET A 102 5.92 9.71 -10.54
CA MET A 102 6.21 8.29 -10.51
C MET A 102 5.35 7.50 -11.51
N VAL A 103 4.08 7.87 -11.67
CA VAL A 103 3.21 7.28 -12.70
C VAL A 103 3.75 7.60 -14.10
N ALA A 104 4.19 8.83 -14.36
CA ALA A 104 4.80 9.24 -15.63
C ALA A 104 6.09 8.45 -15.91
N LEU A 105 6.93 8.26 -14.89
CA LEU A 105 8.16 7.48 -15.01
C LEU A 105 7.87 6.01 -15.32
N LEU A 106 6.88 5.42 -14.66
CA LEU A 106 6.42 4.06 -14.97
C LEU A 106 5.81 3.94 -16.36
N TRP A 107 5.16 4.99 -16.85
CA TRP A 107 4.66 5.05 -18.23
C TRP A 107 5.81 5.04 -19.23
N TRP A 108 6.87 5.79 -18.96
CA TRP A 108 8.04 5.90 -19.83
C TRP A 108 8.80 4.57 -19.94
N PHE A 109 9.03 3.88 -18.83
CA PHE A 109 9.79 2.61 -18.78
C PHE A 109 8.93 1.35 -18.89
N GLY A 110 7.62 1.47 -18.77
CA GLY A 110 6.69 0.35 -18.74
C GLY A 110 5.65 0.42 -19.85
N SER A 111 4.49 -0.11 -19.53
CA SER A 111 3.33 -0.06 -20.43
C SER A 111 2.12 0.47 -19.68
N GLY A 112 1.18 1.08 -20.42
CA GLY A 112 -0.10 1.51 -19.84
C GLY A 112 -0.87 0.37 -19.16
N TRP A 113 -0.71 -0.85 -19.66
CA TRP A 113 -1.27 -2.06 -19.04
C TRP A 113 -0.69 -2.37 -17.66
N LEU A 114 0.60 -2.09 -17.45
CA LEU A 114 1.21 -2.24 -16.12
C LEU A 114 0.58 -1.26 -15.13
N ILE A 115 0.47 0.01 -15.51
CA ILE A 115 -0.14 1.05 -14.66
C ILE A 115 -1.59 0.70 -14.33
N LEU A 116 -2.35 0.24 -15.32
CA LEU A 116 -3.74 -0.19 -15.10
C LEU A 116 -3.83 -1.36 -14.11
N LYS A 117 -2.95 -2.37 -14.22
CA LYS A 117 -2.90 -3.49 -13.27
C LYS A 117 -2.57 -3.02 -11.85
N ILE A 118 -1.58 -2.14 -11.70
CA ILE A 118 -1.21 -1.56 -10.41
C ILE A 118 -2.39 -0.77 -9.83
N ALA A 119 -3.03 0.08 -10.62
CA ALA A 119 -4.17 0.88 -10.18
C ALA A 119 -5.35 0.00 -9.73
N ILE A 120 -5.68 -1.06 -10.49
CA ILE A 120 -6.72 -2.02 -10.11
C ILE A 120 -6.34 -2.75 -8.82
N ALA A 121 -5.13 -3.29 -8.72
CA ALA A 121 -4.67 -4.02 -7.55
C ALA A 121 -4.72 -3.15 -6.28
N CYS A 122 -4.20 -1.93 -6.34
CA CYS A 122 -4.23 -0.99 -5.22
C CYS A 122 -5.66 -0.56 -4.85
N SER A 123 -6.51 -0.31 -5.85
CA SER A 123 -7.91 0.08 -5.62
C SER A 123 -8.70 -1.03 -4.94
N VAL A 124 -8.56 -2.27 -5.43
CA VAL A 124 -9.24 -3.44 -4.85
C VAL A 124 -8.75 -3.70 -3.42
N THR A 125 -7.44 -3.68 -3.20
CA THR A 125 -6.84 -3.89 -1.86
C THR A 125 -7.33 -2.82 -0.87
N THR A 126 -7.28 -1.56 -1.27
CA THR A 126 -7.73 -0.44 -0.43
C THR A 126 -9.22 -0.51 -0.15
N TRP A 127 -10.04 -0.83 -1.16
CA TRP A 127 -11.50 -0.97 -1.01
C TRP A 127 -11.87 -2.12 -0.07
N LEU A 128 -11.24 -3.29 -0.21
CA LEU A 128 -11.46 -4.43 0.68
C LEU A 128 -11.10 -4.11 2.12
N LEU A 129 -9.93 -3.49 2.32
CA LEU A 129 -9.48 -3.08 3.64
C LEU A 129 -10.41 -2.03 4.25
N GLN A 130 -10.80 -1.01 3.48
CA GLN A 130 -11.75 0.01 3.91
C GLN A 130 -13.09 -0.60 4.33
N ARG A 131 -13.63 -1.52 3.54
CA ARG A 131 -14.87 -2.22 3.85
C ARG A 131 -14.75 -3.04 5.15
N TRP A 132 -13.64 -3.73 5.32
CA TRP A 132 -13.35 -4.51 6.52
C TRP A 132 -13.23 -3.62 7.77
N LEU A 133 -12.44 -2.53 7.69
CA LEU A 133 -12.26 -1.58 8.78
C LEU A 133 -13.58 -0.93 9.19
N ARG A 134 -14.39 -0.49 8.23
CA ARG A 134 -15.72 0.08 8.49
C ARG A 134 -16.62 -0.89 9.23
N LYS A 135 -16.60 -2.18 8.83
CA LYS A 135 -17.41 -3.22 9.46
C LYS A 135 -16.92 -3.63 10.87
N ARG A 136 -15.60 -3.66 11.07
CA ARG A 136 -15.00 -4.18 12.31
C ARG A 136 -14.73 -3.11 13.37
N LEU A 137 -14.29 -1.95 12.94
CA LEU A 137 -13.85 -0.86 13.82
C LEU A 137 -14.75 0.37 13.76
N GLY A 138 -15.61 0.49 12.74
CA GLY A 138 -16.38 1.71 12.48
C GLY A 138 -15.56 2.88 11.96
N GLY A 139 -14.26 2.72 11.75
CA GLY A 139 -13.34 3.77 11.33
C GLY A 139 -11.91 3.25 11.17
N MET A 140 -10.92 4.11 11.35
CA MET A 140 -9.50 3.78 11.22
C MET A 140 -8.68 4.20 12.44
N THR A 141 -7.49 3.60 12.58
CA THR A 141 -6.42 3.99 13.51
C THR A 141 -5.12 4.21 12.74
N GLY A 142 -4.08 4.75 13.39
CA GLY A 142 -2.76 4.92 12.78
C GLY A 142 -2.18 3.60 12.26
N ASP A 143 -2.34 2.53 13.02
CA ASP A 143 -1.86 1.18 12.64
C ASP A 143 -2.56 0.65 11.38
N CYS A 144 -3.85 0.99 11.20
CA CYS A 144 -4.59 0.65 9.99
C CYS A 144 -4.00 1.33 8.73
N LEU A 145 -3.48 2.55 8.89
CA LEU A 145 -2.81 3.27 7.78
C LEU A 145 -1.50 2.58 7.39
N GLY A 146 -0.71 2.16 8.38
CA GLY A 146 0.51 1.38 8.15
C GLY A 146 0.21 0.03 7.47
N ALA A 147 -0.79 -0.70 7.96
CA ALA A 147 -1.24 -1.96 7.36
C ALA A 147 -1.72 -1.75 5.91
N CYS A 148 -2.48 -0.67 5.65
CA CYS A 148 -2.93 -0.29 4.31
C CYS A 148 -1.74 -0.09 3.36
N GLN A 149 -0.72 0.66 3.80
CA GLN A 149 0.49 0.87 3.02
C GLN A 149 1.18 -0.45 2.68
N GLN A 150 1.43 -1.32 3.68
CA GLN A 150 2.12 -2.59 3.45
C GLN A 150 1.36 -3.53 2.51
N LEU A 151 0.04 -3.62 2.64
CA LEU A 151 -0.79 -4.40 1.73
C LEU A 151 -0.76 -3.86 0.30
N ASN A 152 -0.74 -2.55 0.13
CA ASN A 152 -0.63 -1.94 -1.19
C ASN A 152 0.76 -2.09 -1.80
N GLU A 153 1.84 -2.10 -1.00
CA GLU A 153 3.18 -2.44 -1.49
C GLU A 153 3.22 -3.86 -2.08
N LEU A 154 2.62 -4.83 -1.37
CA LEU A 154 2.49 -6.20 -1.88
C LEU A 154 1.62 -6.26 -3.15
N ALA A 155 0.53 -5.50 -3.20
CA ALA A 155 -0.35 -5.43 -4.37
C ALA A 155 0.37 -4.89 -5.61
N VAL A 156 1.20 -3.85 -5.45
CA VAL A 156 2.05 -3.32 -6.54
C VAL A 156 3.03 -4.38 -7.01
N LEU A 157 3.78 -5.01 -6.09
CA LEU A 157 4.74 -6.05 -6.46
C LEU A 157 4.09 -7.23 -7.16
N LEU A 158 2.93 -7.68 -6.68
CA LEU A 158 2.17 -8.76 -7.31
C LEU A 158 1.70 -8.39 -8.73
N ALA A 159 1.19 -7.18 -8.92
CA ALA A 159 0.75 -6.68 -10.23
C ALA A 159 1.91 -6.65 -11.23
N VAL A 160 3.10 -6.23 -10.76
CA VAL A 160 4.32 -6.23 -11.57
C VAL A 160 4.79 -7.64 -11.86
N ALA A 161 4.87 -8.51 -10.85
CA ALA A 161 5.28 -9.90 -11.03
C ALA A 161 4.39 -10.61 -12.07
N VAL A 162 3.08 -10.45 -11.98
CA VAL A 162 2.12 -10.98 -12.97
C VAL A 162 2.32 -10.36 -14.35
N HIS A 163 2.79 -9.11 -14.45
CA HIS A 163 3.08 -8.47 -15.72
C HIS A 163 4.34 -9.04 -16.38
N VAL A 164 5.39 -9.22 -15.58
CA VAL A 164 6.72 -9.68 -16.05
C VAL A 164 6.76 -11.19 -16.31
N LEU A 165 6.00 -11.97 -15.52
CA LEU A 165 5.95 -13.43 -15.66
C LEU A 165 5.02 -13.93 -16.78
N ARG A 166 4.25 -13.04 -17.44
CA ARG A 166 3.45 -13.47 -18.60
C ARG A 166 4.40 -13.92 -19.71
N PRO A 167 4.25 -15.16 -20.23
CA PRO A 167 4.95 -15.54 -21.45
C PRO A 167 4.54 -14.55 -22.55
N VAL A 168 5.52 -14.06 -23.29
CA VAL A 168 5.28 -13.35 -24.54
C VAL A 168 4.73 -14.40 -25.51
N LEU A 169 3.37 -14.49 -25.56
CA LEU A 169 2.68 -15.25 -26.60
C LEU A 169 2.68 -14.42 -27.89
#